data_dea9958a08b2830759d9b492a58c18d1
#
_entry.id   dea9958a08b2830759d9b492a58c18d1
#
_cell.length_a   1.000
_cell.length_b   1.000
_cell.length_c   1.000
_cell.angle_alpha   90.00
_cell.angle_beta   90.00
_cell.angle_gamma   90.00
#
_symmetry.space_group_name_H-M   'P 1'
#
loop_
_entity.id
_entity.type
_entity.pdbx_description
1 polymer ?
#
loop_
_entity_poly.entity_id
_entity_poly.type
_entity_poly.pdbx_seq_one_letter_code
_entity_poly.pdbx_strand_id
1 'polypeptide(L)'
;MKTFDTIILGTGASGVMCALNSYNKNIAIIDKNNKLGKKLAVTGNGRCNLTNLNTSSIYYNANIDKYLKRFDVEATLAFFKSIGLLTYNDNEGRVYPLSNSAKSVIDVIGNAINKKNISTFLEHEIMSITYKGKKFYIETNKENFECEKLVVATGGNSLNEFLDLYKIKHREIHPSLCALKTTNTRNLENVRISDVEITLENGSDKKIERGEILFKDSGISGISIFNLSTLLARKGDYSGKLIIDLLPFLSENELYDLLVARKNLNVKISNFFDGLFVNQIAYEILNRSKVDENRSSIKLSEKEIQSFVKIIKHLDFAIKGFYNNNQVYSGGVELDALTDDLECKNIENLYFCGEICDVDGECGGFNLQWAWTSGFIVGSKI
;
A
#
# COMPACT_ATOMS: atom_id res chain seq x y z
N MET A 1 0.40 -38.36 -0.48
CA MET A 1 -0.59 -37.27 -0.62
C MET A 1 -1.30 -37.10 0.71
N LYS A 2 -1.37 -35.90 1.24
CA LYS A 2 -2.10 -35.56 2.48
C LYS A 2 -3.47 -35.01 2.14
N THR A 3 -4.49 -35.45 2.87
CA THR A 3 -5.88 -35.06 2.61
C THR A 3 -6.43 -34.19 3.74
N PHE A 4 -7.04 -33.09 3.39
CA PHE A 4 -7.71 -32.16 4.29
C PHE A 4 -9.09 -31.82 3.74
N ASP A 5 -10.00 -31.39 4.60
CA ASP A 5 -11.30 -30.89 4.14
C ASP A 5 -11.12 -29.51 3.49
N THR A 6 -10.26 -28.68 4.10
CA THR A 6 -9.95 -27.34 3.60
C THR A 6 -8.44 -27.10 3.59
N ILE A 7 -7.95 -26.54 2.50
CA ILE A 7 -6.57 -26.03 2.40
C ILE A 7 -6.61 -24.53 2.11
N ILE A 8 -5.82 -23.77 2.87
CA ILE A 8 -5.60 -22.33 2.70
C ILE A 8 -4.19 -22.12 2.16
N LEU A 9 -4.07 -21.46 1.03
CA LEU A 9 -2.80 -21.10 0.43
C LEU A 9 -2.36 -19.73 0.89
N GLY A 10 -1.34 -19.66 1.73
CA GLY A 10 -0.74 -18.45 2.27
C GLY A 10 -0.96 -18.24 3.76
N THR A 11 0.13 -17.91 4.47
CA THR A 11 0.15 -17.55 5.90
C THR A 11 0.13 -16.05 6.14
N GLY A 12 -0.31 -15.26 5.13
CA GLY A 12 -0.52 -13.82 5.25
C GLY A 12 -1.72 -13.47 6.13
N ALA A 13 -1.99 -12.18 6.28
CA ALA A 13 -3.08 -11.67 7.13
C ALA A 13 -4.43 -12.34 6.86
N SER A 14 -4.85 -12.40 5.59
CA SER A 14 -6.15 -12.99 5.22
C SER A 14 -6.20 -14.51 5.45
N GLY A 15 -5.13 -15.23 5.12
CA GLY A 15 -5.08 -16.69 5.30
C GLY A 15 -5.14 -17.11 6.77
N VAL A 16 -4.40 -16.44 7.65
CA VAL A 16 -4.44 -16.75 9.09
C VAL A 16 -5.78 -16.36 9.72
N MET A 17 -6.37 -15.24 9.30
CA MET A 17 -7.71 -14.85 9.76
C MET A 17 -8.77 -15.85 9.31
N CYS A 18 -8.70 -16.32 8.07
CA CYS A 18 -9.55 -17.38 7.53
C CYS A 18 -9.44 -18.65 8.37
N ALA A 19 -8.22 -19.13 8.60
CA ALA A 19 -7.98 -20.35 9.37
C ALA A 19 -8.48 -20.24 10.82
N LEU A 20 -8.24 -19.12 11.48
CA LEU A 20 -8.65 -18.90 12.87
C LEU A 20 -10.16 -18.76 13.05
N ASN A 21 -10.92 -18.47 11.99
CA ASN A 21 -12.38 -18.35 12.03
C ASN A 21 -13.12 -19.50 11.33
N SER A 22 -12.38 -20.51 10.82
CA SER A 22 -12.99 -21.69 10.25
C SER A 22 -13.66 -22.57 11.32
N TYR A 23 -14.84 -23.09 10.98
CA TYR A 23 -15.53 -24.12 11.76
C TYR A 23 -14.98 -25.53 11.48
N ASN A 24 -14.30 -25.70 10.34
CA ASN A 24 -13.71 -26.98 9.96
C ASN A 24 -12.50 -27.29 10.85
N LYS A 25 -12.41 -28.57 11.30
CA LYS A 25 -11.31 -29.03 12.17
C LYS A 25 -10.16 -29.65 11.39
N ASN A 26 -10.40 -30.14 10.18
CA ASN A 26 -9.40 -30.76 9.31
C ASN A 26 -8.91 -29.75 8.26
N ILE A 27 -8.18 -28.75 8.74
CA ILE A 27 -7.72 -27.61 7.95
C ILE A 27 -6.19 -27.55 7.92
N ALA A 28 -5.64 -27.19 6.76
CA ALA A 28 -4.21 -26.93 6.59
C ALA A 28 -3.96 -25.55 5.98
N ILE A 29 -2.84 -24.94 6.37
CA ILE A 29 -2.28 -23.76 5.72
C ILE A 29 -0.97 -24.14 5.05
N ILE A 30 -0.79 -23.77 3.79
CA ILE A 30 0.43 -24.02 3.00
C ILE A 30 1.07 -22.70 2.61
N ASP A 31 2.37 -22.54 2.81
CA ASP A 31 3.12 -21.33 2.42
C ASP A 31 4.53 -21.67 1.94
N LYS A 32 5.00 -20.96 0.90
CA LYS A 32 6.37 -21.10 0.41
C LYS A 32 7.43 -20.50 1.33
N ASN A 33 7.05 -19.61 2.22
CA ASN A 33 7.95 -18.98 3.16
C ASN A 33 8.26 -19.90 4.35
N ASN A 34 9.41 -19.68 4.97
CA ASN A 34 9.87 -20.42 6.14
C ASN A 34 9.33 -19.88 7.47
N LYS A 35 8.50 -18.83 7.44
CA LYS A 35 7.92 -18.18 8.63
C LYS A 35 6.50 -17.74 8.33
N LEU A 36 5.64 -17.88 9.34
CA LEU A 36 4.29 -17.34 9.35
C LEU A 36 4.31 -15.82 9.23
N GLY A 37 3.42 -15.25 8.43
CA GLY A 37 3.21 -13.81 8.37
C GLY A 37 4.40 -12.99 7.85
N LYS A 38 5.24 -13.53 6.96
CA LYS A 38 6.45 -12.85 6.49
C LYS A 38 6.21 -11.43 5.99
N LYS A 39 5.13 -11.21 5.20
CA LYS A 39 4.78 -9.87 4.72
C LYS A 39 4.25 -8.99 5.85
N LEU A 40 3.51 -9.57 6.79
CA LEU A 40 2.98 -8.86 7.97
C LEU A 40 4.11 -8.28 8.85
N ALA A 41 5.25 -8.99 8.95
CA ALA A 41 6.42 -8.58 9.74
C ALA A 41 7.01 -7.23 9.33
N VAL A 42 6.84 -6.81 8.07
CA VAL A 42 7.42 -5.57 7.52
C VAL A 42 6.39 -4.44 7.38
N THR A 43 5.11 -4.69 7.64
CA THR A 43 4.06 -3.67 7.56
C THR A 43 4.23 -2.59 8.63
N GLY A 44 3.82 -1.36 8.31
CA GLY A 44 3.89 -0.23 9.22
C GLY A 44 5.32 0.04 9.75
N ASN A 45 6.36 -0.12 8.92
CA ASN A 45 7.77 -0.04 9.33
C ASN A 45 8.12 -1.03 10.46
N GLY A 46 7.63 -2.26 10.39
CA GLY A 46 7.85 -3.30 11.39
C GLY A 46 6.98 -3.17 12.66
N ARG A 47 6.05 -2.21 12.69
CA ARG A 47 5.11 -2.02 13.81
C ARG A 47 3.77 -2.74 13.60
N CYS A 48 3.43 -3.13 12.37
CA CYS A 48 2.13 -3.66 11.95
C CYS A 48 0.99 -2.66 12.18
N ASN A 49 0.69 -1.82 11.20
CA ASN A 49 -0.50 -0.99 11.21
C ASN A 49 -1.74 -1.85 10.92
N LEU A 50 -2.35 -2.40 11.98
CA LEU A 50 -3.40 -3.43 11.93
C LEU A 50 -4.64 -3.01 11.15
N THR A 51 -5.08 -1.78 11.34
CA THR A 51 -6.29 -1.20 10.73
C THR A 51 -6.28 0.31 10.89
N ASN A 52 -7.36 0.96 10.43
CA ASN A 52 -7.60 2.39 10.64
C ASN A 52 -9.02 2.62 11.13
N LEU A 53 -9.20 3.43 12.19
CA LEU A 53 -10.50 3.76 12.76
C LEU A 53 -11.44 4.45 11.76
N ASN A 54 -10.86 5.12 10.74
CA ASN A 54 -11.60 5.83 9.70
C ASN A 54 -11.95 4.94 8.49
N THR A 55 -11.82 3.60 8.60
CA THR A 55 -12.05 2.69 7.47
C THR A 55 -13.47 2.83 6.92
N SER A 56 -13.55 3.10 5.62
CA SER A 56 -14.77 3.12 4.81
C SER A 56 -14.42 2.87 3.35
N SER A 57 -15.39 2.55 2.50
CA SER A 57 -15.14 2.23 1.07
C SER A 57 -14.49 3.36 0.28
N ILE A 58 -14.53 4.62 0.75
CA ILE A 58 -13.92 5.75 0.06
C ILE A 58 -12.40 5.64 -0.06
N TYR A 59 -11.75 4.88 0.83
CA TYR A 59 -10.30 4.65 0.83
C TYR A 59 -9.87 3.46 -0.04
N TYR A 60 -10.80 2.83 -0.75
CA TYR A 60 -10.53 1.67 -1.60
C TYR A 60 -10.91 1.94 -3.05
N ASN A 61 -10.32 1.17 -3.96
CA ASN A 61 -10.65 1.21 -5.38
C ASN A 61 -12.07 0.65 -5.70
N ALA A 62 -12.67 -0.06 -4.77
CA ALA A 62 -13.97 -0.72 -4.92
C ALA A 62 -14.90 -0.43 -3.72
N ASN A 63 -16.22 -0.47 -3.96
CA ASN A 63 -17.18 -0.40 -2.86
C ASN A 63 -17.22 -1.75 -2.12
N ILE A 64 -16.67 -1.75 -0.91
CA ILE A 64 -16.59 -2.92 -0.03
C ILE A 64 -17.50 -2.83 1.20
N ASP A 65 -18.45 -1.87 1.25
CA ASP A 65 -19.32 -1.65 2.41
C ASP A 65 -20.09 -2.90 2.85
N LYS A 66 -20.55 -3.72 1.90
CA LYS A 66 -21.23 -4.98 2.22
C LYS A 66 -20.36 -5.98 2.97
N TYR A 67 -19.06 -5.95 2.73
CA TYR A 67 -18.09 -6.81 3.41
C TYR A 67 -17.70 -6.20 4.77
N LEU A 68 -17.45 -4.90 4.83
CA LEU A 68 -17.15 -4.20 6.09
C LEU A 68 -18.29 -4.31 7.11
N LYS A 69 -19.55 -4.33 6.68
CA LYS A 69 -20.71 -4.59 7.58
C LYS A 69 -20.69 -5.97 8.22
N ARG A 70 -19.98 -6.93 7.66
CA ARG A 70 -19.88 -8.30 8.22
C ARG A 70 -18.70 -8.44 9.19
N PHE A 71 -17.61 -7.70 8.95
CA PHE A 71 -16.44 -7.68 9.82
C PHE A 71 -15.71 -6.35 9.64
N ASP A 72 -16.02 -5.41 10.51
CA ASP A 72 -15.49 -4.05 10.50
C ASP A 72 -14.25 -3.87 11.40
N VAL A 73 -13.87 -2.63 11.64
CA VAL A 73 -12.74 -2.27 12.50
C VAL A 73 -12.99 -2.70 13.94
N GLU A 74 -14.21 -2.52 14.46
CA GLU A 74 -14.57 -2.87 15.83
C GLU A 74 -14.48 -4.39 16.06
N ALA A 75 -15.01 -5.16 15.12
CA ALA A 75 -14.90 -6.62 15.11
C ALA A 75 -13.44 -7.07 15.01
N THR A 76 -12.64 -6.39 14.17
CA THR A 76 -11.19 -6.66 14.05
C THR A 76 -10.47 -6.44 15.39
N LEU A 77 -10.71 -5.33 16.06
CA LEU A 77 -10.10 -5.04 17.36
C LEU A 77 -10.55 -6.02 18.45
N ALA A 78 -11.85 -6.35 18.46
CA ALA A 78 -12.41 -7.36 19.37
C ALA A 78 -11.77 -8.73 19.14
N PHE A 79 -11.59 -9.17 17.89
CA PHE A 79 -10.92 -10.41 17.55
C PHE A 79 -9.48 -10.43 18.08
N PHE A 80 -8.68 -9.41 17.77
CA PHE A 80 -7.29 -9.37 18.22
C PHE A 80 -7.17 -9.32 19.73
N LYS A 81 -8.06 -8.58 20.41
CA LYS A 81 -8.14 -8.57 21.87
C LYS A 81 -8.46 -9.96 22.44
N SER A 82 -9.36 -10.72 21.79
CA SER A 82 -9.76 -12.07 22.25
C SER A 82 -8.62 -13.09 22.20
N ILE A 83 -7.65 -12.90 21.30
CA ILE A 83 -6.46 -13.74 21.21
C ILE A 83 -5.25 -13.16 21.96
N GLY A 84 -5.44 -12.06 22.72
CA GLY A 84 -4.45 -11.51 23.63
C GLY A 84 -3.63 -10.33 23.11
N LEU A 85 -4.00 -9.72 21.98
CA LEU A 85 -3.33 -8.53 21.46
C LEU A 85 -4.02 -7.26 21.91
N LEU A 86 -3.29 -6.37 22.60
CA LEU A 86 -3.74 -5.02 22.93
C LEU A 86 -3.20 -4.00 21.93
N THR A 87 -4.01 -2.99 21.62
CA THR A 87 -3.73 -1.98 20.59
C THR A 87 -3.90 -0.57 21.13
N TYR A 88 -3.32 0.39 20.40
CA TYR A 88 -3.57 1.82 20.52
C TYR A 88 -3.73 2.43 19.12
N ASN A 89 -4.27 3.63 19.04
CA ASN A 89 -4.36 4.39 17.79
C ASN A 89 -3.61 5.73 17.88
N ASP A 90 -3.13 6.20 16.74
CA ASP A 90 -2.57 7.55 16.62
C ASP A 90 -3.65 8.58 16.20
N ASN A 91 -3.21 9.84 16.04
CA ASN A 91 -4.10 10.95 15.69
C ASN A 91 -4.71 10.85 14.26
N GLU A 92 -4.14 10.00 13.40
CA GLU A 92 -4.65 9.74 12.05
C GLU A 92 -5.56 8.50 12.01
N GLY A 93 -5.88 7.93 13.16
CA GLY A 93 -6.72 6.75 13.30
C GLY A 93 -6.03 5.43 12.97
N ARG A 94 -4.72 5.43 12.69
CA ARG A 94 -3.95 4.20 12.45
C ARG A 94 -3.80 3.41 13.74
N VAL A 95 -4.08 2.12 13.69
CA VAL A 95 -4.05 1.24 14.86
C VAL A 95 -2.82 0.36 14.85
N TYR A 96 -2.10 0.34 15.97
CA TYR A 96 -0.89 -0.43 16.17
C TYR A 96 -0.99 -1.33 17.41
N PRO A 97 -0.25 -2.45 17.47
CA PRO A 97 -0.10 -3.21 18.71
C PRO A 97 0.58 -2.34 19.78
N LEU A 98 0.18 -2.49 21.04
CA LEU A 98 0.73 -1.71 22.16
C LEU A 98 2.24 -1.89 22.30
N SER A 99 2.77 -3.02 21.86
CA SER A 99 4.21 -3.31 21.80
C SER A 99 4.97 -2.56 20.69
N ASN A 100 4.28 -1.87 19.77
CA ASN A 100 4.86 -1.27 18.56
C ASN A 100 5.70 -2.27 17.71
N SER A 101 5.36 -3.55 17.73
CA SER A 101 6.12 -4.60 17.05
C SER A 101 5.22 -5.56 16.27
N ALA A 102 5.44 -5.67 14.96
CA ALA A 102 4.78 -6.66 14.12
C ALA A 102 5.04 -8.10 14.58
N LYS A 103 6.20 -8.34 15.22
CA LYS A 103 6.54 -9.64 15.81
C LYS A 103 5.51 -10.06 16.84
N SER A 104 5.08 -9.15 17.74
CA SER A 104 4.05 -9.47 18.75
C SER A 104 2.72 -9.90 18.12
N VAL A 105 2.33 -9.29 17.01
CA VAL A 105 1.12 -9.69 16.26
C VAL A 105 1.27 -11.10 15.72
N ILE A 106 2.42 -11.41 15.12
CA ILE A 106 2.71 -12.73 14.56
C ILE A 106 2.77 -13.80 15.65
N ASP A 107 3.40 -13.50 16.79
CA ASP A 107 3.51 -14.43 17.93
C ASP A 107 2.10 -14.78 18.49
N VAL A 108 1.23 -13.77 18.66
CA VAL A 108 -0.15 -13.98 19.14
C VAL A 108 -0.97 -14.80 18.14
N ILE A 109 -0.87 -14.52 16.84
CA ILE A 109 -1.51 -15.31 15.78
C ILE A 109 -0.98 -16.76 15.79
N GLY A 110 0.34 -16.95 15.88
CA GLY A 110 0.96 -18.26 15.93
C GLY A 110 0.48 -19.11 17.12
N ASN A 111 0.38 -18.47 18.30
CA ASN A 111 -0.18 -19.12 19.49
C ASN A 111 -1.65 -19.53 19.29
N ALA A 112 -2.45 -18.68 18.64
CA ALA A 112 -3.85 -18.99 18.34
C ALA A 112 -3.99 -20.16 17.34
N ILE A 113 -3.14 -20.21 16.30
CA ILE A 113 -3.06 -21.31 15.33
C ILE A 113 -2.71 -22.63 16.05
N ASN A 114 -1.67 -22.60 16.90
CA ASN A 114 -1.26 -23.77 17.67
C ASN A 114 -2.37 -24.26 18.62
N LYS A 115 -3.05 -23.34 19.31
CA LYS A 115 -4.16 -23.66 20.22
C LYS A 115 -5.35 -24.33 19.50
N LYS A 116 -5.59 -23.96 18.24
CA LYS A 116 -6.61 -24.58 17.38
C LYS A 116 -6.15 -25.86 16.68
N ASN A 117 -4.89 -26.28 16.86
CA ASN A 117 -4.27 -27.42 16.18
C ASN A 117 -4.35 -27.36 14.64
N ILE A 118 -4.23 -26.15 14.05
CA ILE A 118 -4.25 -25.98 12.61
C ILE A 118 -2.93 -26.47 12.01
N SER A 119 -3.00 -27.42 11.07
CA SER A 119 -1.82 -27.94 10.37
C SER A 119 -1.18 -26.85 9.51
N THR A 120 0.12 -26.58 9.70
CA THR A 120 0.84 -25.53 8.97
C THR A 120 2.05 -26.13 8.25
N PHE A 121 2.09 -25.97 6.92
CA PHE A 121 3.15 -26.46 6.03
C PHE A 121 3.91 -25.26 5.45
N LEU A 122 5.03 -24.93 6.06
CA LEU A 122 5.94 -23.87 5.59
C LEU A 122 6.97 -24.44 4.63
N GLU A 123 7.58 -23.56 3.81
CA GLU A 123 8.55 -23.92 2.76
C GLU A 123 7.98 -24.90 1.71
N HIS A 124 6.67 -24.82 1.48
CA HIS A 124 5.96 -25.59 0.46
C HIS A 124 5.54 -24.63 -0.67
N GLU A 125 6.33 -24.60 -1.71
CA GLU A 125 6.03 -23.78 -2.90
C GLU A 125 5.06 -24.56 -3.80
N ILE A 126 3.96 -23.89 -4.18
CA ILE A 126 2.94 -24.47 -5.06
C ILE A 126 3.49 -24.55 -6.47
N MET A 127 3.51 -25.75 -7.02
CA MET A 127 3.94 -26.03 -8.38
C MET A 127 2.76 -26.12 -9.35
N SER A 128 1.66 -26.75 -8.91
CA SER A 128 0.42 -26.82 -9.70
C SER A 128 -0.80 -26.96 -8.80
N ILE A 129 -1.97 -26.53 -9.34
CA ILE A 129 -3.29 -26.74 -8.73
C ILE A 129 -4.19 -27.30 -9.81
N THR A 130 -4.80 -28.46 -9.56
CA THR A 130 -5.75 -29.09 -10.47
C THR A 130 -7.10 -29.28 -9.77
N TYR A 131 -8.19 -28.91 -10.45
CA TYR A 131 -9.55 -29.17 -9.99
C TYR A 131 -10.15 -30.33 -10.80
N LYS A 132 -10.48 -31.44 -10.15
CA LYS A 132 -11.03 -32.64 -10.80
C LYS A 132 -11.92 -33.40 -9.81
N GLY A 133 -13.09 -33.85 -10.29
CA GLY A 133 -14.01 -34.63 -9.46
C GLY A 133 -14.49 -33.88 -8.20
N LYS A 134 -14.68 -32.58 -8.29
CA LYS A 134 -15.05 -31.66 -7.19
C LYS A 134 -14.01 -31.57 -6.06
N LYS A 135 -12.76 -31.93 -6.35
CA LYS A 135 -11.64 -31.83 -5.42
C LYS A 135 -10.50 -31.05 -6.04
N PHE A 136 -9.69 -30.43 -5.17
CA PHE A 136 -8.46 -29.76 -5.55
C PHE A 136 -7.26 -30.63 -5.21
N TYR A 137 -6.34 -30.75 -6.16
CA TYR A 137 -5.06 -31.43 -6.03
C TYR A 137 -3.96 -30.38 -6.12
N ILE A 138 -3.17 -30.25 -5.07
CA ILE A 138 -2.11 -29.26 -4.97
C ILE A 138 -0.77 -30.00 -4.94
N GLU A 139 0.06 -29.73 -5.93
CA GLU A 139 1.44 -30.21 -5.98
C GLU A 139 2.36 -29.11 -5.43
N THR A 140 3.26 -29.50 -4.55
CA THR A 140 4.30 -28.62 -4.03
C THR A 140 5.69 -29.19 -4.29
N ASN A 141 6.72 -28.37 -4.07
CA ASN A 141 8.11 -28.81 -4.16
C ASN A 141 8.52 -29.92 -3.15
N LYS A 142 7.67 -30.25 -2.15
CA LYS A 142 7.97 -31.23 -1.11
C LYS A 142 6.99 -32.41 -1.13
N GLU A 143 5.70 -32.14 -1.12
CA GLU A 143 4.67 -33.16 -1.06
C GLU A 143 3.35 -32.68 -1.70
N ASN A 144 2.44 -33.60 -1.95
CA ASN A 144 1.18 -33.33 -2.61
C ASN A 144 0.01 -33.38 -1.62
N PHE A 145 -1.00 -32.55 -1.88
CA PHE A 145 -2.18 -32.39 -1.05
C PHE A 145 -3.46 -32.55 -1.86
N GLU A 146 -4.53 -32.95 -1.17
CA GLU A 146 -5.89 -33.01 -1.70
C GLU A 146 -6.84 -32.34 -0.72
N CYS A 147 -7.83 -31.59 -1.23
CA CYS A 147 -8.89 -31.03 -0.40
C CYS A 147 -10.21 -30.88 -1.18
N GLU A 148 -11.31 -30.74 -0.42
CA GLU A 148 -12.63 -30.42 -0.97
C GLU A 148 -12.82 -28.93 -1.15
N LYS A 149 -12.30 -28.09 -0.22
CA LYS A 149 -12.37 -26.64 -0.26
C LYS A 149 -10.96 -26.05 -0.37
N LEU A 150 -10.78 -25.12 -1.30
CA LEU A 150 -9.52 -24.41 -1.49
C LEU A 150 -9.72 -22.91 -1.27
N VAL A 151 -8.89 -22.32 -0.41
CA VAL A 151 -8.85 -20.88 -0.19
C VAL A 151 -7.53 -20.33 -0.71
N VAL A 152 -7.60 -19.38 -1.63
CA VAL A 152 -6.45 -18.67 -2.17
C VAL A 152 -6.26 -17.37 -1.39
N ALA A 153 -5.21 -17.32 -0.57
CA ALA A 153 -4.84 -16.18 0.29
C ALA A 153 -3.35 -15.79 0.11
N THR A 154 -2.83 -16.00 -1.10
CA THR A 154 -1.40 -15.89 -1.44
C THR A 154 -0.90 -14.45 -1.57
N GLY A 155 -1.80 -13.47 -1.50
CA GLY A 155 -1.49 -12.06 -1.77
C GLY A 155 -1.37 -11.77 -3.27
N GLY A 156 -0.95 -10.57 -3.61
CA GLY A 156 -0.72 -10.18 -4.99
C GLY A 156 0.45 -10.93 -5.64
N ASN A 157 0.47 -10.95 -6.95
CA ASN A 157 1.55 -11.53 -7.78
C ASN A 157 1.80 -13.03 -7.60
N SER A 158 0.71 -13.81 -7.52
CA SER A 158 0.79 -15.27 -7.49
C SER A 158 -0.43 -15.91 -8.15
N LEU A 159 -0.21 -17.05 -8.80
CA LEU A 159 -1.25 -17.88 -9.42
C LEU A 159 -1.94 -17.31 -10.67
N ASN A 160 -1.35 -16.37 -11.40
CA ASN A 160 -1.92 -15.86 -12.66
C ASN A 160 -2.22 -17.01 -13.65
N GLU A 161 -1.28 -17.95 -13.81
CA GLU A 161 -1.48 -19.12 -14.69
C GLU A 161 -2.70 -19.97 -14.28
N PHE A 162 -2.94 -20.11 -12.96
CA PHE A 162 -4.12 -20.79 -12.44
C PHE A 162 -5.39 -20.00 -12.74
N LEU A 163 -5.39 -18.69 -12.57
CA LEU A 163 -6.53 -17.82 -12.87
C LEU A 163 -6.89 -17.88 -14.35
N ASP A 164 -5.88 -17.82 -15.22
CA ASP A 164 -6.03 -17.92 -16.69
C ASP A 164 -6.55 -19.29 -17.12
N LEU A 165 -5.94 -20.37 -16.60
CA LEU A 165 -6.31 -21.76 -16.92
C LEU A 165 -7.79 -22.03 -16.62
N TYR A 166 -8.28 -21.52 -15.49
CA TYR A 166 -9.67 -21.71 -15.06
C TYR A 166 -10.59 -20.56 -15.50
N LYS A 167 -10.10 -19.61 -16.31
CA LYS A 167 -10.86 -18.46 -16.84
C LYS A 167 -11.56 -17.66 -15.74
N ILE A 168 -10.88 -17.50 -14.61
CA ILE A 168 -11.36 -16.69 -13.51
C ILE A 168 -11.10 -15.22 -13.88
N LYS A 169 -12.16 -14.41 -13.90
CA LYS A 169 -12.05 -12.99 -14.26
C LYS A 169 -11.16 -12.25 -13.28
N HIS A 170 -10.08 -11.67 -13.78
CA HIS A 170 -9.10 -10.93 -12.98
C HIS A 170 -8.47 -9.80 -13.78
N ARG A 171 -7.91 -8.83 -13.08
CA ARG A 171 -7.08 -7.75 -13.64
C ARG A 171 -5.61 -8.10 -13.48
N GLU A 172 -4.81 -7.64 -14.42
CA GLU A 172 -3.35 -7.73 -14.31
C GLU A 172 -2.87 -7.07 -13.01
N ILE A 173 -1.91 -7.71 -12.36
CA ILE A 173 -1.42 -7.32 -11.04
C ILE A 173 -0.18 -6.45 -11.19
N HIS A 174 -0.25 -5.23 -10.64
CA HIS A 174 0.84 -4.25 -10.69
C HIS A 174 1.26 -3.80 -9.29
N PRO A 175 2.56 -3.52 -9.05
CA PRO A 175 3.03 -2.95 -7.80
C PRO A 175 2.34 -1.63 -7.47
N SER A 176 1.88 -1.47 -6.25
CA SER A 176 1.15 -0.28 -5.78
C SER A 176 1.66 0.16 -4.40
N LEU A 177 1.30 1.36 -3.95
CA LEU A 177 1.84 1.97 -2.74
C LEU A 177 3.37 1.91 -2.72
N CYS A 178 3.99 2.42 -3.76
CA CYS A 178 5.44 2.40 -3.95
C CYS A 178 6.02 3.81 -4.12
N ALA A 179 7.30 3.96 -3.81
CA ALA A 179 8.04 5.16 -4.17
C ALA A 179 8.23 5.23 -5.69
N LEU A 180 8.17 6.44 -6.25
CA LEU A 180 8.30 6.68 -7.68
C LEU A 180 9.74 7.11 -8.01
N LYS A 181 10.30 6.52 -9.05
CA LYS A 181 11.55 6.98 -9.65
C LYS A 181 11.27 8.21 -10.49
N THR A 182 12.09 9.25 -10.32
CA THR A 182 11.92 10.51 -11.03
C THR A 182 13.26 11.05 -11.52
N THR A 183 13.20 11.99 -12.44
CA THR A 183 14.40 12.72 -12.90
C THR A 183 14.82 13.78 -11.88
N ASN A 184 16.12 14.13 -11.87
CA ASN A 184 16.67 15.33 -11.24
C ASN A 184 16.45 15.48 -9.72
N THR A 185 16.37 14.37 -8.97
CA THR A 185 16.20 14.40 -7.51
C THR A 185 17.50 14.25 -6.72
N ARG A 186 18.63 13.97 -7.36
CA ARG A 186 19.91 13.68 -6.70
C ARG A 186 20.36 14.77 -5.73
N ASN A 187 20.24 16.04 -6.12
CA ASN A 187 20.61 17.18 -5.25
C ASN A 187 19.68 17.37 -4.05
N LEU A 188 18.51 16.72 -4.07
CA LEU A 188 17.48 16.75 -3.02
C LEU A 188 17.49 15.52 -2.15
N GLU A 189 18.43 14.59 -2.35
CA GLU A 189 18.48 13.34 -1.59
C GLU A 189 18.43 13.58 -0.08
N ASN A 190 17.60 12.79 0.62
CA ASN A 190 17.31 12.87 2.06
C ASN A 190 16.57 14.13 2.53
N VAL A 191 16.16 15.03 1.60
CA VAL A 191 15.31 16.15 1.96
C VAL A 191 13.89 15.63 2.23
N ARG A 192 13.36 15.99 3.40
CA ARG A 192 11.99 15.73 3.82
C ARG A 192 11.23 17.04 3.90
N ILE A 193 10.01 17.07 3.37
CA ILE A 193 9.10 18.22 3.50
C ILE A 193 7.79 17.69 4.06
N SER A 194 7.33 18.24 5.17
CA SER A 194 6.21 17.71 5.93
C SER A 194 4.83 18.01 5.36
N ASP A 195 4.69 19.11 4.61
CA ASP A 195 3.39 19.54 4.09
C ASP A 195 3.57 20.18 2.70
N VAL A 196 3.28 19.41 1.67
CA VAL A 196 3.26 19.85 0.27
C VAL A 196 1.98 19.33 -0.38
N GLU A 197 1.53 20.03 -1.43
CA GLU A 197 0.51 19.48 -2.33
C GLU A 197 1.20 18.90 -3.56
N ILE A 198 0.83 17.69 -3.91
CA ILE A 198 1.41 16.97 -5.04
C ILE A 198 0.32 16.65 -6.04
N THR A 199 0.50 17.08 -7.25
CA THR A 199 -0.31 16.68 -8.39
C THR A 199 0.43 15.64 -9.22
N LEU A 200 -0.15 14.47 -9.40
CA LEU A 200 0.26 13.49 -10.38
C LEU A 200 -0.53 13.70 -11.68
N GLU A 201 0.16 13.79 -12.79
CA GLU A 201 -0.42 13.82 -14.14
C GLU A 201 0.10 12.61 -14.95
N ASN A 202 -0.84 11.80 -15.49
CA ASN A 202 -0.56 10.68 -16.38
C ASN A 202 -1.57 10.68 -17.53
N GLY A 203 -1.18 11.19 -18.70
CA GLY A 203 -2.07 11.44 -19.84
C GLY A 203 -3.14 12.48 -19.46
N SER A 204 -4.41 12.09 -19.58
CA SER A 204 -5.57 12.93 -19.18
C SER A 204 -5.91 12.83 -17.69
N ASP A 205 -5.34 11.88 -16.98
CA ASP A 205 -5.70 11.63 -15.59
C ASP A 205 -4.85 12.44 -14.63
N LYS A 206 -5.51 12.93 -13.60
CA LYS A 206 -4.92 13.76 -12.57
C LYS A 206 -5.38 13.29 -11.19
N LYS A 207 -4.44 13.13 -10.27
CA LYS A 207 -4.72 12.88 -8.85
C LYS A 207 -3.91 13.85 -7.99
N ILE A 208 -4.52 14.37 -6.94
CA ILE A 208 -3.90 15.32 -6.02
C ILE A 208 -3.86 14.69 -4.64
N GLU A 209 -2.73 14.83 -3.97
CA GLU A 209 -2.52 14.43 -2.57
C GLU A 209 -1.82 15.55 -1.83
N ARG A 210 -2.05 15.65 -0.52
CA ARG A 210 -1.32 16.59 0.35
C ARG A 210 -0.68 15.83 1.50
N GLY A 211 0.54 16.19 1.86
CA GLY A 211 1.25 15.59 2.99
C GLY A 211 2.76 15.59 2.83
N GLU A 212 3.40 14.68 3.57
CA GLU A 212 4.86 14.55 3.62
C GLU A 212 5.41 13.85 2.39
N ILE A 213 6.55 14.37 1.91
CA ILE A 213 7.41 13.72 0.92
C ILE A 213 8.84 13.57 1.44
N LEU A 214 9.53 12.55 0.91
CA LEU A 214 10.96 12.30 1.12
C LEU A 214 11.63 12.12 -0.24
N PHE A 215 12.54 13.01 -0.59
CA PHE A 215 13.38 12.85 -1.77
C PHE A 215 14.43 11.76 -1.57
N LYS A 216 14.62 10.95 -2.59
CA LYS A 216 15.66 9.91 -2.71
C LYS A 216 16.64 10.29 -3.81
N ASP A 217 17.77 9.59 -3.90
CA ASP A 217 18.77 9.79 -4.97
C ASP A 217 18.14 9.90 -6.37
N SER A 218 17.23 8.99 -6.70
CA SER A 218 16.61 8.91 -8.03
C SER A 218 15.07 8.80 -7.96
N GLY A 219 14.44 9.52 -7.01
CA GLY A 219 12.98 9.48 -6.88
C GLY A 219 12.41 10.17 -5.66
N ILE A 220 11.11 9.97 -5.46
CA ILE A 220 10.35 10.58 -4.37
C ILE A 220 9.52 9.50 -3.67
N SER A 221 9.47 9.56 -2.35
CA SER A 221 8.76 8.64 -1.45
C SER A 221 7.89 9.45 -0.49
N GLY A 222 7.12 8.77 0.34
CA GLY A 222 6.19 9.35 1.31
C GLY A 222 4.79 8.80 1.13
N ILE A 223 3.93 8.95 2.13
CA ILE A 223 2.57 8.41 2.11
C ILE A 223 1.78 8.97 0.93
N SER A 224 1.87 10.27 0.68
CA SER A 224 1.20 10.94 -0.44
C SER A 224 1.65 10.39 -1.79
N ILE A 225 2.95 10.10 -1.97
CA ILE A 225 3.48 9.47 -3.18
C ILE A 225 2.97 8.03 -3.32
N PHE A 226 2.88 7.28 -2.21
CA PHE A 226 2.32 5.92 -2.23
C PHE A 226 0.86 5.94 -2.70
N ASN A 227 0.03 6.82 -2.15
CA ASN A 227 -1.35 6.96 -2.57
C ASN A 227 -1.47 7.39 -4.04
N LEU A 228 -0.62 8.31 -4.52
CA LEU A 228 -0.59 8.70 -5.94
C LEU A 228 -0.22 7.53 -6.85
N SER A 229 0.70 6.66 -6.42
CA SER A 229 1.17 5.53 -7.23
C SER A 229 0.05 4.52 -7.55
N THR A 230 -1.05 4.50 -6.79
CA THR A 230 -2.21 3.63 -7.07
C THR A 230 -2.83 3.92 -8.43
N LEU A 231 -2.87 5.20 -8.85
CA LEU A 231 -3.37 5.58 -10.18
C LEU A 231 -2.53 4.94 -11.29
N LEU A 232 -1.21 4.97 -11.15
CA LEU A 232 -0.28 4.39 -12.12
C LEU A 232 -0.37 2.86 -12.15
N ALA A 233 -0.46 2.23 -10.97
CA ALA A 233 -0.62 0.80 -10.83
C ALA A 233 -1.91 0.30 -11.50
N ARG A 234 -3.03 1.01 -11.32
CA ARG A 234 -4.31 0.67 -11.95
C ARG A 234 -4.28 0.74 -13.49
N LYS A 235 -3.39 1.53 -14.05
CA LYS A 235 -3.16 1.65 -15.49
C LYS A 235 -2.09 0.70 -16.02
N GLY A 236 -1.24 0.15 -15.15
CA GLY A 236 -0.02 -0.56 -15.55
C GLY A 236 1.02 0.35 -16.21
N ASP A 237 0.87 1.68 -16.07
CA ASP A 237 1.73 2.69 -16.69
C ASP A 237 2.35 3.61 -15.62
N TYR A 238 3.64 3.40 -15.36
CA TYR A 238 4.41 4.19 -14.39
C TYR A 238 5.19 5.33 -15.08
N SER A 239 4.52 6.05 -15.95
CA SER A 239 5.00 7.27 -16.58
C SER A 239 4.22 8.50 -16.10
N GLY A 240 4.63 9.69 -16.53
CA GLY A 240 3.92 10.93 -16.20
C GLY A 240 4.78 11.94 -15.47
N LYS A 241 4.13 12.83 -14.72
CA LYS A 241 4.79 13.93 -14.04
C LYS A 241 4.21 14.16 -12.65
N LEU A 242 5.09 14.39 -11.68
CA LEU A 242 4.74 14.96 -10.38
C LEU A 242 4.95 16.46 -10.42
N ILE A 243 4.00 17.23 -9.93
CA ILE A 243 4.09 18.67 -9.74
C ILE A 243 3.89 18.92 -8.25
N ILE A 244 4.84 19.58 -7.62
CA ILE A 244 4.86 19.82 -6.18
C ILE A 244 4.71 21.30 -5.90
N ASP A 245 3.69 21.66 -5.14
CA ASP A 245 3.56 22.95 -4.49
C ASP A 245 4.23 22.88 -3.12
N LEU A 246 5.35 23.59 -2.96
CA LEU A 246 6.15 23.56 -1.73
C LEU A 246 5.52 24.37 -0.59
N LEU A 247 4.58 25.28 -0.88
CA LEU A 247 3.90 26.13 0.10
C LEU A 247 2.39 26.19 -0.20
N PRO A 248 1.65 25.07 -0.01
CA PRO A 248 0.24 24.99 -0.40
C PRO A 248 -0.70 25.86 0.44
N PHE A 249 -0.21 26.42 1.54
CA PHE A 249 -0.96 27.33 2.42
C PHE A 249 -0.86 28.80 1.99
N LEU A 250 -0.06 29.14 0.97
CA LEU A 250 0.02 30.46 0.36
C LEU A 250 -0.50 30.42 -1.08
N SER A 251 -1.32 31.37 -1.46
CA SER A 251 -1.63 31.64 -2.86
C SER A 251 -0.39 32.20 -3.61
N GLU A 252 -0.41 32.14 -4.94
CA GLU A 252 0.68 32.75 -5.75
C GLU A 252 0.89 34.25 -5.46
N ASN A 253 -0.20 34.99 -5.24
CA ASN A 253 -0.13 36.41 -4.92
C ASN A 253 0.49 36.66 -3.54
N GLU A 254 0.06 35.91 -2.52
CA GLU A 254 0.63 36.05 -1.17
C GLU A 254 2.12 35.66 -1.15
N LEU A 255 2.49 34.61 -1.89
CA LEU A 255 3.90 34.22 -2.03
C LEU A 255 4.69 35.32 -2.78
N TYR A 256 4.13 35.89 -3.84
CA TYR A 256 4.77 36.99 -4.57
C TYR A 256 5.02 38.18 -3.65
N ASP A 257 4.01 38.65 -2.91
CA ASP A 257 4.13 39.80 -2.00
C ASP A 257 5.17 39.52 -0.89
N LEU A 258 5.20 38.29 -0.37
CA LEU A 258 6.20 37.84 0.59
C LEU A 258 7.61 37.96 0.01
N LEU A 259 7.83 37.48 -1.22
CA LEU A 259 9.15 37.53 -1.87
C LEU A 259 9.55 38.95 -2.23
N VAL A 260 8.61 39.81 -2.62
CA VAL A 260 8.86 41.26 -2.83
C VAL A 260 9.29 41.92 -1.52
N ALA A 261 8.62 41.67 -0.42
CA ALA A 261 9.01 42.18 0.88
C ALA A 261 10.43 41.69 1.30
N ARG A 262 10.75 40.42 1.06
CA ARG A 262 12.08 39.84 1.34
C ARG A 262 13.21 40.48 0.55
N LYS A 263 12.94 40.99 -0.65
CA LYS A 263 13.94 41.73 -1.45
C LYS A 263 14.64 42.81 -0.65
N ASN A 264 13.91 43.47 0.26
CA ASN A 264 14.42 44.54 1.10
C ASN A 264 15.40 44.10 2.20
N LEU A 265 15.57 42.82 2.43
CA LEU A 265 16.59 42.27 3.33
C LEU A 265 18.01 42.56 2.83
N ASN A 266 18.15 42.85 1.55
CA ASN A 266 19.41 43.22 0.88
C ASN A 266 20.54 42.18 1.13
N VAL A 267 20.20 40.93 1.04
CA VAL A 267 21.13 39.79 1.20
C VAL A 267 21.62 39.34 -0.17
N LYS A 268 22.66 38.52 -0.23
CA LYS A 268 22.99 37.77 -1.45
C LYS A 268 21.81 36.92 -1.86
N ILE A 269 21.56 36.75 -3.17
CA ILE A 269 20.50 35.88 -3.68
C ILE A 269 20.70 34.41 -3.27
N SER A 270 21.96 33.94 -3.13
CA SER A 270 22.25 32.64 -2.56
C SER A 270 21.62 32.38 -1.16
N ASN A 271 21.40 33.47 -0.40
CA ASN A 271 20.81 33.45 0.94
C ASN A 271 19.35 33.95 0.97
N PHE A 272 18.76 34.21 -0.22
CA PHE A 272 17.44 34.79 -0.30
C PHE A 272 16.33 33.94 0.31
N PHE A 273 16.50 32.62 0.27
CA PHE A 273 15.53 31.65 0.80
C PHE A 273 15.86 31.14 2.20
N ASP A 274 16.89 31.67 2.87
CA ASP A 274 17.23 31.31 4.25
C ASP A 274 16.03 31.55 5.17
N GLY A 275 15.67 30.52 5.97
CA GLY A 275 14.51 30.55 6.84
C GLY A 275 13.16 30.27 6.15
N LEU A 276 13.11 30.12 4.82
CA LEU A 276 11.94 29.60 4.09
C LEU A 276 12.09 28.14 3.73
N PHE A 277 13.27 27.75 3.26
CA PHE A 277 13.56 26.40 2.79
C PHE A 277 14.90 25.90 3.32
N VAL A 278 15.08 24.60 3.32
CA VAL A 278 16.41 23.99 3.50
C VAL A 278 17.29 24.29 2.29
N ASN A 279 18.60 24.30 2.49
CA ASN A 279 19.56 24.76 1.47
C ASN A 279 19.43 24.02 0.13
N GLN A 280 19.14 22.71 0.13
CA GLN A 280 18.98 21.93 -1.09
C GLN A 280 17.77 22.41 -1.93
N ILE A 281 16.64 22.71 -1.27
CA ILE A 281 15.45 23.25 -1.96
C ILE A 281 15.74 24.68 -2.47
N ALA A 282 16.36 25.52 -1.65
CA ALA A 282 16.78 26.87 -2.06
C ALA A 282 17.68 26.82 -3.30
N TYR A 283 18.69 25.94 -3.29
CA TYR A 283 19.58 25.71 -4.43
C TYR A 283 18.81 25.26 -5.67
N GLU A 284 17.87 24.31 -5.54
CA GLU A 284 17.07 23.82 -6.67
C GLU A 284 16.21 24.93 -7.28
N ILE A 285 15.59 25.79 -6.45
CA ILE A 285 14.82 26.96 -6.94
C ILE A 285 15.73 27.92 -7.71
N LEU A 286 16.91 28.25 -7.17
CA LEU A 286 17.88 29.15 -7.83
C LEU A 286 18.39 28.54 -9.13
N ASN A 287 18.75 27.26 -9.15
CA ASN A 287 19.24 26.55 -10.32
C ASN A 287 18.19 26.55 -11.46
N ARG A 288 16.93 26.25 -11.14
CA ARG A 288 15.84 26.28 -12.15
C ARG A 288 15.50 27.67 -12.64
N SER A 289 15.60 28.69 -11.80
CA SER A 289 15.32 30.08 -12.18
C SER A 289 16.40 30.70 -13.03
N LYS A 290 17.63 30.15 -13.01
CA LYS A 290 18.82 30.69 -13.67
C LYS A 290 19.16 32.11 -13.24
N VAL A 291 18.77 32.53 -12.05
CA VAL A 291 19.09 33.84 -11.48
C VAL A 291 20.51 33.81 -10.93
N ASP A 292 21.31 34.83 -11.19
CA ASP A 292 22.66 34.97 -10.66
C ASP A 292 22.63 35.11 -9.13
N GLU A 293 23.06 34.07 -8.43
CA GLU A 293 23.05 33.98 -6.97
C GLU A 293 24.02 34.91 -6.25
N ASN A 294 25.00 35.48 -6.98
CA ASN A 294 26.02 36.36 -6.40
C ASN A 294 25.55 37.86 -6.28
N ARG A 295 24.44 38.23 -6.91
CA ARG A 295 23.88 39.55 -6.82
C ARG A 295 23.18 39.79 -5.46
N SER A 296 22.97 41.05 -5.11
CA SER A 296 22.09 41.43 -4.01
C SER A 296 20.61 41.26 -4.38
N SER A 297 19.81 40.75 -3.42
CA SER A 297 18.38 40.56 -3.57
C SER A 297 17.60 41.83 -3.92
N ILE A 298 18.10 43.02 -3.54
CA ILE A 298 17.47 44.31 -3.89
C ILE A 298 17.41 44.53 -5.39
N LYS A 299 18.29 43.87 -6.16
CA LYS A 299 18.35 43.97 -7.63
C LYS A 299 17.46 42.98 -8.35
N LEU A 300 16.69 42.16 -7.63
CA LEU A 300 15.74 41.22 -8.24
C LEU A 300 14.67 42.01 -9.00
N SER A 301 14.44 41.63 -10.24
CA SER A 301 13.36 42.15 -11.07
C SER A 301 12.03 41.41 -10.72
N GLU A 302 10.91 42.01 -11.07
CA GLU A 302 9.58 41.39 -10.94
C GLU A 302 9.51 40.03 -11.66
N LYS A 303 10.08 39.91 -12.85
CA LYS A 303 10.12 38.65 -13.62
C LYS A 303 10.89 37.54 -12.91
N GLU A 304 11.99 37.89 -12.23
CA GLU A 304 12.76 36.87 -11.45
C GLU A 304 11.98 36.44 -10.22
N ILE A 305 11.27 37.35 -9.55
CA ILE A 305 10.39 36.99 -8.42
C ILE A 305 9.22 36.11 -8.89
N GLN A 306 8.58 36.47 -10.02
CA GLN A 306 7.54 35.65 -10.63
C GLN A 306 8.05 34.22 -11.00
N SER A 307 9.30 34.11 -11.48
CA SER A 307 9.94 32.86 -11.76
C SER A 307 10.11 32.03 -10.49
N PHE A 308 10.52 32.64 -9.38
CA PHE A 308 10.58 31.95 -8.08
C PHE A 308 9.22 31.44 -7.63
N VAL A 309 8.18 32.30 -7.70
CA VAL A 309 6.80 31.89 -7.37
C VAL A 309 6.38 30.67 -8.17
N LYS A 310 6.56 30.71 -9.50
CA LYS A 310 6.21 29.63 -10.38
C LYS A 310 6.94 28.33 -10.02
N ILE A 311 8.24 28.38 -9.73
CA ILE A 311 9.02 27.20 -9.38
C ILE A 311 8.56 26.63 -8.02
N ILE A 312 8.31 27.50 -7.03
CA ILE A 312 7.85 27.09 -5.69
C ILE A 312 6.47 26.44 -5.74
N LYS A 313 5.56 26.97 -6.55
CA LYS A 313 4.19 26.48 -6.71
C LYS A 313 4.09 25.29 -7.68
N HIS A 314 5.06 25.09 -8.58
CA HIS A 314 5.02 24.08 -9.62
C HIS A 314 6.39 23.42 -9.84
N LEU A 315 6.97 22.87 -8.76
CA LEU A 315 8.24 22.14 -8.83
C LEU A 315 7.98 20.75 -9.44
N ASP A 316 8.37 20.55 -10.69
CA ASP A 316 8.01 19.36 -11.46
C ASP A 316 9.13 18.34 -11.61
N PHE A 317 8.75 17.04 -11.67
CA PHE A 317 9.63 15.90 -11.87
C PHE A 317 8.97 14.87 -12.79
N ALA A 318 9.66 14.48 -13.86
CA ALA A 318 9.19 13.41 -14.74
C ALA A 318 9.34 12.04 -14.06
N ILE A 319 8.29 11.23 -14.09
CA ILE A 319 8.29 9.87 -13.57
C ILE A 319 8.99 8.94 -14.57
N LYS A 320 9.83 8.03 -14.08
CA LYS A 320 10.62 7.06 -14.84
C LYS A 320 10.38 5.60 -14.41
N GLY A 321 9.36 5.38 -13.58
CA GLY A 321 9.05 4.07 -13.03
C GLY A 321 8.85 4.09 -11.53
N PHE A 322 9.04 2.96 -10.89
CA PHE A 322 8.83 2.78 -9.45
C PHE A 322 10.00 2.02 -8.82
N TYR A 323 10.09 2.07 -7.48
CA TYR A 323 11.01 1.24 -6.72
C TYR A 323 10.35 -0.11 -6.39
N ASN A 324 11.13 -1.21 -6.47
CA ASN A 324 10.67 -2.57 -6.16
C ASN A 324 10.47 -2.84 -4.65
N ASN A 325 9.93 -1.86 -3.94
CA ASN A 325 9.64 -1.92 -2.51
C ASN A 325 8.16 -1.61 -2.23
N ASN A 326 7.29 -2.00 -3.14
CA ASN A 326 5.85 -1.79 -3.02
C ASN A 326 5.28 -2.46 -1.76
N GLN A 327 4.32 -1.77 -1.13
CA GLN A 327 3.64 -2.28 0.05
C GLN A 327 2.50 -3.22 -0.31
N VAL A 328 1.82 -2.97 -1.42
CA VAL A 328 0.69 -3.76 -1.92
C VAL A 328 0.79 -3.92 -3.44
N TYR A 329 -0.11 -4.74 -3.98
CA TYR A 329 -0.38 -4.87 -5.41
C TYR A 329 -1.80 -4.38 -5.70
N SER A 330 -2.00 -3.74 -6.85
CA SER A 330 -3.32 -3.43 -7.43
C SER A 330 -3.64 -4.44 -8.52
N GLY A 331 -4.91 -4.82 -8.66
CA GLY A 331 -5.35 -5.89 -9.56
C GLY A 331 -5.67 -7.17 -8.80
N GLY A 332 -5.89 -8.27 -9.51
CA GLY A 332 -6.30 -9.56 -8.97
C GLY A 332 -7.74 -9.94 -9.33
N VAL A 333 -8.32 -10.91 -8.64
CA VAL A 333 -9.64 -11.45 -8.93
C VAL A 333 -10.72 -10.39 -8.71
N GLU A 334 -11.48 -10.10 -9.76
CA GLU A 334 -12.54 -9.08 -9.69
C GLU A 334 -13.69 -9.55 -8.79
N LEU A 335 -14.22 -8.65 -7.95
CA LEU A 335 -15.29 -8.99 -7.00
C LEU A 335 -16.58 -9.48 -7.67
N ASP A 336 -16.82 -9.10 -8.93
CA ASP A 336 -17.97 -9.59 -9.69
C ASP A 336 -17.83 -11.05 -10.16
N ALA A 337 -16.63 -11.62 -10.15
CA ALA A 337 -16.38 -13.04 -10.35
C ALA A 337 -16.67 -13.88 -9.09
N LEU A 338 -16.90 -13.24 -7.96
CA LEU A 338 -17.10 -13.87 -6.66
C LEU A 338 -18.52 -13.69 -6.14
N THR A 339 -18.95 -14.60 -5.29
CA THR A 339 -20.17 -14.46 -4.48
C THR A 339 -19.94 -13.47 -3.33
N ASP A 340 -20.97 -13.16 -2.55
CA ASP A 340 -20.81 -12.34 -1.35
C ASP A 340 -20.01 -13.02 -0.23
N ASP A 341 -19.81 -14.33 -0.32
CA ASP A 341 -18.96 -15.12 0.56
C ASP A 341 -17.53 -15.28 0.01
N LEU A 342 -17.20 -14.56 -1.07
CA LEU A 342 -15.93 -14.59 -1.78
C LEU A 342 -15.60 -15.98 -2.39
N GLU A 343 -16.62 -16.79 -2.67
CA GLU A 343 -16.50 -18.02 -3.43
C GLU A 343 -16.51 -17.72 -4.94
N CYS A 344 -15.68 -18.42 -5.70
CA CYS A 344 -15.66 -18.33 -7.16
C CYS A 344 -16.99 -18.76 -7.76
N LYS A 345 -17.64 -17.92 -8.59
CA LYS A 345 -18.92 -18.25 -9.21
C LYS A 345 -18.85 -19.44 -10.18
N ASN A 346 -17.68 -19.68 -10.76
CA ASN A 346 -17.48 -20.68 -11.81
C ASN A 346 -16.92 -22.01 -11.27
N ILE A 347 -16.39 -22.04 -10.04
CA ILE A 347 -15.76 -23.22 -9.44
C ILE A 347 -16.23 -23.34 -8.00
N GLU A 348 -17.01 -24.39 -7.75
CA GLU A 348 -17.54 -24.70 -6.43
C GLU A 348 -16.41 -24.97 -5.42
N ASN A 349 -16.56 -24.45 -4.19
CA ASN A 349 -15.59 -24.59 -3.11
C ASN A 349 -14.21 -23.95 -3.33
N LEU A 350 -14.09 -23.04 -4.30
CA LEU A 350 -12.90 -22.21 -4.48
C LEU A 350 -13.16 -20.80 -3.94
N TYR A 351 -12.37 -20.37 -2.97
CA TYR A 351 -12.51 -19.08 -2.29
C TYR A 351 -11.28 -18.21 -2.46
N PHE A 352 -11.47 -16.89 -2.45
CA PHE A 352 -10.38 -15.91 -2.51
C PHE A 352 -10.48 -14.92 -1.36
N CYS A 353 -9.37 -14.58 -0.71
CA CYS A 353 -9.36 -13.53 0.31
C CYS A 353 -8.04 -12.76 0.37
N GLY A 354 -8.12 -11.51 0.81
CA GLY A 354 -6.98 -10.61 0.89
C GLY A 354 -6.62 -9.98 -0.43
N GLU A 355 -5.35 -9.70 -0.60
CA GLU A 355 -4.78 -8.93 -1.71
C GLU A 355 -4.85 -9.63 -3.09
N ILE A 356 -5.18 -10.92 -3.13
CA ILE A 356 -5.46 -11.61 -4.39
C ILE A 356 -6.76 -11.13 -5.05
N CYS A 357 -7.70 -10.61 -4.26
CA CYS A 357 -8.90 -9.94 -4.77
C CYS A 357 -8.53 -8.54 -5.27
N ASP A 358 -9.19 -8.07 -6.34
CA ASP A 358 -9.01 -6.72 -6.87
C ASP A 358 -9.59 -5.65 -5.92
N VAL A 359 -9.04 -5.61 -4.71
CA VAL A 359 -9.35 -4.63 -3.67
C VAL A 359 -8.05 -4.16 -3.06
N ASP A 360 -7.70 -2.91 -3.32
CA ASP A 360 -6.58 -2.24 -2.70
C ASP A 360 -7.02 -0.89 -2.13
N GLY A 361 -6.54 -0.60 -0.94
CA GLY A 361 -6.80 0.63 -0.21
C GLY A 361 -5.57 1.53 -0.18
N GLU A 362 -5.79 2.77 0.24
CA GLU A 362 -4.73 3.75 0.49
C GLU A 362 -3.77 3.27 1.58
N CYS A 363 -2.64 3.98 1.72
CA CYS A 363 -1.69 3.75 2.79
C CYS A 363 -2.31 4.19 4.12
N GLY A 364 -2.23 3.35 5.17
CA GLY A 364 -2.77 3.74 6.46
C GLY A 364 -3.48 2.66 7.28
N GLY A 365 -3.36 1.39 6.92
CA GLY A 365 -3.98 0.25 7.62
C GLY A 365 -5.18 -0.35 6.87
N PHE A 366 -5.65 0.31 5.82
CA PHE A 366 -6.83 -0.10 5.05
C PHE A 366 -6.65 -1.47 4.37
N ASN A 367 -5.49 -1.74 3.78
CA ASN A 367 -5.20 -3.02 3.13
C ASN A 367 -5.18 -4.20 4.12
N LEU A 368 -4.70 -3.98 5.34
CA LEU A 368 -4.79 -5.00 6.39
C LEU A 368 -6.23 -5.19 6.86
N GLN A 369 -7.03 -4.12 6.99
CA GLN A 369 -8.45 -4.26 7.29
C GLN A 369 -9.17 -5.12 6.25
N TRP A 370 -8.95 -4.89 4.95
CA TRP A 370 -9.51 -5.75 3.91
C TRP A 370 -9.06 -7.20 4.06
N ALA A 371 -7.78 -7.42 4.36
CA ALA A 371 -7.27 -8.77 4.56
C ALA A 371 -7.96 -9.49 5.75
N TRP A 372 -8.18 -8.78 6.85
CA TRP A 372 -8.91 -9.32 8.01
C TRP A 372 -10.37 -9.57 7.67
N THR A 373 -11.05 -8.59 7.06
CA THR A 373 -12.47 -8.69 6.68
C THR A 373 -12.72 -9.86 5.73
N SER A 374 -11.99 -9.92 4.63
CA SER A 374 -12.16 -10.99 3.63
C SER A 374 -11.78 -12.37 4.18
N GLY A 375 -10.70 -12.44 4.97
CA GLY A 375 -10.30 -13.68 5.65
C GLY A 375 -11.36 -14.19 6.62
N PHE A 376 -11.95 -13.29 7.42
CA PHE A 376 -13.05 -13.65 8.33
C PHE A 376 -14.28 -14.16 7.57
N ILE A 377 -14.68 -13.46 6.49
CA ILE A 377 -15.85 -13.84 5.69
C ILE A 377 -15.70 -15.25 5.13
N VAL A 378 -14.56 -15.55 4.52
CA VAL A 378 -14.29 -16.89 4.00
C VAL A 378 -14.20 -17.90 5.14
N GLY A 379 -13.47 -17.59 6.22
CA GLY A 379 -13.31 -18.46 7.37
C GLY A 379 -14.65 -18.86 8.01
N SER A 380 -15.58 -17.91 8.16
CA SER A 380 -16.90 -18.18 8.70
C SER A 380 -17.83 -18.99 7.80
N LYS A 381 -17.40 -19.28 6.56
CA LYS A 381 -18.16 -20.05 5.57
C LYS A 381 -17.65 -21.49 5.41
N ILE A 382 -16.39 -21.77 5.75
CA ILE A 382 -15.72 -23.04 5.52
C ILE A 382 -15.55 -23.90 6.79
#